data_f2d3fd43fa81fbff5cd278b590809b69
#
_entry.id   f2d3fd43fa81fbff5cd278b590809b69
#
_cell.length_a   1.000
_cell.length_b   1.000
_cell.length_c   1.000
_cell.angle_alpha   90.00
_cell.angle_beta   90.00
_cell.angle_gamma   90.00
#
_symmetry.space_group_name_H-M   'P 1'
#
loop_
_entity.id
_entity.type
_entity.pdbx_description
1 polymer ?
#
loop_
_entity_poly.entity_id
_entity_poly.type
_entity_poly.pdbx_seq_one_letter_code
_entity_poly.pdbx_strand_id
1 'polypeptide(L)'
;MMKSPVIRHRLLAIAALLFTVVGAQQAAPHFSAVSAPSPASAPTRPKILGIAGVRIFTTDLPAARRFFAIATLSEAPCVWCEKIPSARFALGGDQLLELDAAPAPVPSNLLAEITFSTNDLSALKRYFKTNNVNFTEHKDQNSQERISVLDPEGHTISFIKPTKDLQSISPVPRIIHAGFIVRDRAAEDRFYKDVLGFHVYWHGGMKDDETSWVDMQVPDGADWLEYMLNVSPQPDHHTLGVMNHIALGVSDIQAAQKQLLKNGWKPGEEPKIGRDGKWQLNLYDPDDTRVEFMEFKPTEKACCSDYTGPHPGPNP
;
A
#
# COMPACT_ATOMS: atom_id res chain seq x y z
N MET A 1 5.81 -15.44 -69.40
CA MET A 1 4.89 -16.18 -70.28
C MET A 1 3.60 -16.42 -69.53
N MET A 2 2.46 -16.16 -70.20
CA MET A 2 1.07 -16.51 -69.91
C MET A 2 0.38 -15.57 -68.89
N LYS A 3 -0.34 -14.59 -69.34
CA LYS A 3 -1.62 -14.41 -70.10
C LYS A 3 -2.77 -14.30 -69.08
N SER A 4 -3.28 -13.07 -68.98
CA SER A 4 -4.59 -12.76 -68.44
C SER A 4 -5.74 -13.25 -69.32
N PRO A 5 -6.96 -13.38 -68.80
CA PRO A 5 -8.12 -13.11 -69.58
C PRO A 5 -9.00 -11.96 -69.04
N VAL A 6 -9.43 -11.19 -70.00
CA VAL A 6 -10.40 -10.10 -70.04
C VAL A 6 -11.82 -10.69 -69.89
N ILE A 7 -12.67 -10.11 -69.05
CA ILE A 7 -14.11 -10.39 -69.06
C ILE A 7 -14.88 -9.08 -69.32
N ARG A 8 -15.76 -9.19 -70.29
CA ARG A 8 -16.55 -8.13 -70.94
C ARG A 8 -17.74 -7.70 -70.10
N HIS A 9 -18.01 -6.40 -70.15
CA HIS A 9 -19.24 -5.78 -69.69
C HIS A 9 -20.44 -6.15 -70.60
N ARG A 10 -21.57 -6.44 -69.98
CA ARG A 10 -22.89 -6.36 -70.61
C ARG A 10 -23.75 -5.35 -69.89
N LEU A 11 -24.13 -4.30 -70.59
CA LEU A 11 -25.15 -3.35 -70.23
C LEU A 11 -26.51 -3.99 -70.48
N LEU A 12 -27.41 -3.90 -69.51
CA LEU A 12 -28.83 -4.13 -69.67
C LEU A 12 -29.56 -2.85 -69.26
N ALA A 13 -30.25 -2.28 -70.23
CA ALA A 13 -31.17 -1.19 -70.06
C ALA A 13 -32.52 -1.73 -69.59
N ILE A 14 -33.09 -1.18 -68.54
CA ILE A 14 -34.46 -1.46 -68.08
C ILE A 14 -35.25 -0.13 -68.05
N ALA A 15 -36.35 -0.13 -68.79
CA ALA A 15 -37.24 0.99 -69.00
C ALA A 15 -38.04 1.31 -67.70
N ALA A 16 -38.23 2.59 -67.46
CA ALA A 16 -39.03 3.10 -66.35
C ALA A 16 -40.52 3.11 -66.75
N LEU A 17 -41.36 2.49 -65.97
CA LEU A 17 -42.81 2.70 -65.98
C LEU A 17 -43.17 3.56 -64.74
N LEU A 18 -43.72 4.72 -65.00
CA LEU A 18 -44.28 5.62 -64.01
C LEU A 18 -45.70 5.14 -63.65
N PHE A 19 -45.94 4.73 -62.44
CA PHE A 19 -47.25 4.61 -61.81
C PHE A 19 -47.39 5.66 -60.72
N THR A 20 -48.31 6.61 -60.93
CA THR A 20 -48.80 7.54 -59.93
C THR A 20 -49.81 6.86 -59.04
N VAL A 21 -49.42 6.62 -57.76
CA VAL A 21 -50.37 6.19 -56.74
C VAL A 21 -50.56 7.34 -55.73
N VAL A 22 -51.76 7.86 -55.67
CA VAL A 22 -52.26 8.78 -54.63
C VAL A 22 -52.48 7.94 -53.39
N GLY A 23 -51.57 8.06 -52.38
CA GLY A 23 -51.64 7.34 -51.11
C GLY A 23 -51.96 8.30 -49.97
N ALA A 24 -53.00 8.01 -49.25
CA ALA A 24 -53.39 8.72 -48.03
C ALA A 24 -52.32 8.68 -46.97
N GLN A 25 -51.93 9.83 -46.41
CA GLN A 25 -50.96 10.03 -45.35
C GLN A 25 -51.58 9.55 -44.02
N GLN A 26 -51.24 8.34 -43.59
CA GLN A 26 -51.47 7.88 -42.21
C GLN A 26 -50.38 8.41 -41.30
N ALA A 27 -50.73 9.16 -40.29
CA ALA A 27 -49.83 9.63 -39.25
C ALA A 27 -49.22 8.44 -38.48
N ALA A 28 -47.88 8.31 -38.52
CA ALA A 28 -47.16 7.31 -37.76
C ALA A 28 -47.26 7.62 -36.26
N PRO A 29 -47.41 6.62 -35.39
CA PRO A 29 -47.37 6.83 -33.94
C PRO A 29 -45.99 7.28 -33.51
N HIS A 30 -45.92 8.41 -32.78
CA HIS A 30 -44.70 8.86 -32.11
C HIS A 30 -44.34 7.86 -31.01
N PHE A 31 -43.40 6.94 -31.28
CA PHE A 31 -42.72 6.21 -30.23
C PHE A 31 -41.73 7.16 -29.57
N SER A 32 -42.03 7.61 -28.34
CA SER A 32 -41.04 8.25 -27.49
C SER A 32 -39.89 7.24 -27.26
N ALA A 33 -38.72 7.54 -27.77
CA ALA A 33 -37.54 6.76 -27.48
C ALA A 33 -37.27 6.80 -25.98
N VAL A 34 -37.52 5.69 -25.30
CA VAL A 34 -37.06 5.48 -23.94
C VAL A 34 -35.52 5.51 -24.02
N SER A 35 -34.93 6.59 -23.52
CA SER A 35 -33.47 6.69 -23.44
C SER A 35 -32.92 5.49 -22.68
N ALA A 36 -32.10 4.68 -23.32
CA ALA A 36 -31.39 3.62 -22.63
C ALA A 36 -30.63 4.23 -21.45
N PRO A 37 -30.64 3.60 -20.27
CA PRO A 37 -29.87 4.10 -19.14
C PRO A 37 -28.42 4.23 -19.57
N SER A 38 -27.86 5.42 -19.35
CA SER A 38 -26.42 5.66 -19.56
C SER A 38 -25.64 4.60 -18.80
N PRO A 39 -24.62 3.95 -19.37
CA PRO A 39 -23.82 2.98 -18.63
C PRO A 39 -23.33 3.66 -17.36
N ALA A 40 -23.67 3.08 -16.21
CA ALA A 40 -23.17 3.57 -14.93
C ALA A 40 -21.64 3.66 -15.03
N SER A 41 -21.09 4.85 -14.82
CA SER A 41 -19.63 5.02 -14.80
C SER A 41 -19.04 4.03 -13.78
N ALA A 42 -17.95 3.35 -14.14
CA ALA A 42 -17.26 2.46 -13.22
C ALA A 42 -16.99 3.21 -11.91
N PRO A 43 -17.17 2.58 -10.75
CA PRO A 43 -16.97 3.24 -9.47
C PRO A 43 -15.53 3.75 -9.38
N THR A 44 -15.37 5.01 -9.04
CA THR A 44 -14.05 5.61 -8.78
C THR A 44 -13.47 5.01 -7.50
N ARG A 45 -12.17 4.77 -7.47
CA ARG A 45 -11.45 4.33 -6.29
C ARG A 45 -11.63 5.36 -5.15
N PRO A 46 -12.03 4.95 -3.94
CA PRO A 46 -12.01 5.82 -2.77
C PRO A 46 -10.56 6.21 -2.43
N LYS A 47 -10.40 7.27 -1.65
CA LYS A 47 -9.07 7.70 -1.21
C LYS A 47 -8.41 6.67 -0.31
N ILE A 48 -7.10 6.47 -0.51
CA ILE A 48 -6.20 5.75 0.37
C ILE A 48 -5.19 6.77 0.90
N LEU A 49 -5.31 7.10 2.19
CA LEU A 49 -4.71 8.32 2.74
C LEU A 49 -3.32 8.10 3.32
N GLY A 50 -3.00 6.91 3.81
CA GLY A 50 -1.74 6.60 4.46
C GLY A 50 -1.83 5.32 5.28
N ILE A 51 -0.73 4.96 5.93
CA ILE A 51 -0.65 3.82 6.83
C ILE A 51 -1.41 4.16 8.13
N ALA A 52 -2.36 3.33 8.52
CA ALA A 52 -3.10 3.43 9.76
C ALA A 52 -2.51 2.54 10.87
N GLY A 53 -1.76 1.52 10.49
CA GLY A 53 -1.09 0.65 11.44
C GLY A 53 -0.40 -0.52 10.78
N VAL A 54 0.35 -1.24 11.60
CA VAL A 54 1.07 -2.44 11.21
C VAL A 54 0.94 -3.47 12.32
N ARG A 55 0.82 -4.75 11.95
CA ARG A 55 0.89 -5.88 12.87
C ARG A 55 2.17 -6.67 12.62
N ILE A 56 2.89 -6.97 13.68
CA ILE A 56 4.13 -7.75 13.67
C ILE A 56 3.94 -8.96 14.58
N PHE A 57 4.29 -10.15 14.09
CA PHE A 57 4.45 -11.32 14.91
C PHE A 57 5.78 -11.31 15.64
N THR A 58 5.82 -11.85 16.85
CA THR A 58 7.06 -12.02 17.62
C THR A 58 7.09 -13.39 18.31
N THR A 59 8.28 -13.96 18.40
CA THR A 59 8.50 -15.22 19.13
C THR A 59 8.70 -14.99 20.62
N ASP A 60 9.05 -13.76 21.05
CA ASP A 60 9.22 -13.34 22.44
C ASP A 60 8.50 -12.00 22.72
N LEU A 61 7.19 -12.06 22.94
CA LEU A 61 6.38 -10.87 23.19
C LEU A 61 6.88 -10.01 24.38
N PRO A 62 7.32 -10.54 25.52
CA PRO A 62 7.90 -9.75 26.58
C PRO A 62 9.18 -8.98 26.17
N ALA A 63 10.06 -9.58 25.37
CA ALA A 63 11.26 -8.92 24.87
C ALA A 63 10.92 -7.86 23.81
N ALA A 64 10.01 -8.17 22.87
CA ALA A 64 9.52 -7.22 21.88
C ALA A 64 8.84 -6.00 22.54
N ARG A 65 7.99 -6.19 23.55
CA ARG A 65 7.40 -5.08 24.32
C ARG A 65 8.46 -4.16 24.92
N ARG A 66 9.52 -4.71 25.51
CA ARG A 66 10.62 -3.90 26.06
C ARG A 66 11.36 -3.14 24.95
N PHE A 67 11.59 -3.78 23.81
CA PHE A 67 12.23 -3.15 22.65
C PHE A 67 11.42 -1.95 22.14
N PHE A 68 10.13 -2.11 21.89
CA PHE A 68 9.29 -1.02 21.38
C PHE A 68 9.08 0.10 22.41
N ALA A 69 9.11 -0.20 23.70
CA ALA A 69 9.13 0.83 24.76
C ALA A 69 10.44 1.66 24.71
N ILE A 70 11.60 1.02 24.45
CA ILE A 70 12.87 1.72 24.22
C ILE A 70 12.81 2.57 22.96
N ALA A 71 12.18 2.06 21.88
CA ALA A 71 11.98 2.76 20.62
C ALA A 71 11.01 3.96 20.72
N THR A 72 10.75 4.46 21.92
CA THR A 72 9.93 5.65 22.22
C THR A 72 8.44 5.48 21.98
N LEU A 73 7.96 4.26 21.83
CA LEU A 73 6.53 4.00 21.65
C LEU A 73 5.85 3.82 23.00
N SER A 74 4.68 4.47 23.15
CA SER A 74 3.85 4.33 24.35
C SER A 74 2.89 3.16 24.16
N GLU A 75 2.95 2.19 25.09
CA GLU A 75 1.99 1.10 25.07
C GLU A 75 0.59 1.63 25.31
N ALA A 76 -0.33 1.31 24.40
CA ALA A 76 -1.71 1.72 24.47
C ALA A 76 -2.52 0.74 25.33
N PRO A 77 -3.55 1.21 26.07
CA PRO A 77 -4.45 0.32 26.78
C PRO A 77 -5.07 -0.73 25.85
N CYS A 78 -5.06 -1.98 26.28
CA CYS A 78 -5.56 -3.10 25.49
C CYS A 78 -6.29 -4.10 26.39
N VAL A 79 -7.60 -3.99 26.47
CA VAL A 79 -8.44 -4.84 27.34
C VAL A 79 -8.38 -6.32 26.98
N TRP A 80 -8.21 -6.64 25.69
CA TRP A 80 -8.14 -8.04 25.24
C TRP A 80 -6.73 -8.63 25.24
N CYS A 81 -5.68 -7.80 25.34
CA CYS A 81 -4.29 -8.27 25.39
C CYS A 81 -4.01 -9.13 26.65
N GLU A 82 -4.86 -9.07 27.65
CA GLU A 82 -4.82 -10.00 28.79
C GLU A 82 -5.28 -11.42 28.42
N LYS A 83 -6.10 -11.55 27.38
CA LYS A 83 -6.69 -12.81 26.93
C LYS A 83 -5.99 -13.40 25.71
N ILE A 84 -5.38 -12.54 24.90
CA ILE A 84 -4.64 -12.91 23.70
C ILE A 84 -3.21 -12.37 23.90
N PRO A 85 -2.16 -13.18 23.72
CA PRO A 85 -0.78 -12.72 23.91
C PRO A 85 -0.40 -11.71 22.83
N SER A 86 -0.71 -10.45 23.08
CA SER A 86 -0.48 -9.31 22.21
C SER A 86 -0.16 -8.03 22.99
N ALA A 87 0.37 -7.03 22.30
CA ALA A 87 0.58 -5.68 22.84
C ALA A 87 0.26 -4.65 21.75
N ARG A 88 -0.09 -3.44 22.16
CA ARG A 88 -0.42 -2.33 21.24
C ARG A 88 0.35 -1.09 21.63
N PHE A 89 0.83 -0.39 20.62
CA PHE A 89 1.54 0.88 20.78
C PHE A 89 0.86 1.95 19.93
N ALA A 90 0.53 3.07 20.59
CA ALA A 90 0.04 4.26 19.89
C ALA A 90 1.23 5.03 19.28
N LEU A 91 1.05 5.46 18.03
CA LEU A 91 2.01 6.24 17.28
C LEU A 91 1.42 7.59 16.87
N GLY A 92 2.26 8.47 16.37
CA GLY A 92 1.83 9.73 15.78
C GLY A 92 0.87 9.53 14.61
N GLY A 93 -0.02 10.49 14.36
CA GLY A 93 -0.98 10.40 13.25
C GLY A 93 -2.09 9.38 13.45
N ASP A 94 -2.45 9.08 14.71
CA ASP A 94 -3.48 8.09 15.08
C ASP A 94 -3.19 6.67 14.55
N GLN A 95 -1.92 6.33 14.38
CA GLN A 95 -1.48 5.01 13.94
C GLN A 95 -1.31 4.04 15.10
N LEU A 96 -1.36 2.75 14.78
CA LEU A 96 -1.20 1.65 15.71
C LEU A 96 -0.12 0.67 15.24
N LEU A 97 0.77 0.29 16.16
CA LEU A 97 1.57 -0.91 16.03
C LEU A 97 0.99 -1.98 16.94
N GLU A 98 0.67 -3.14 16.38
CA GLU A 98 0.22 -4.32 17.10
C GLU A 98 1.31 -5.40 17.08
N LEU A 99 1.64 -5.94 18.25
CA LEU A 99 2.52 -7.09 18.40
C LEU A 99 1.68 -8.28 18.82
N ASP A 100 1.74 -9.36 18.05
CA ASP A 100 1.08 -10.62 18.40
C ASP A 100 2.12 -11.73 18.56
N ALA A 101 1.90 -12.66 19.48
CA ALA A 101 2.70 -13.87 19.54
C ALA A 101 2.59 -14.63 18.22
N ALA A 102 3.72 -15.05 17.66
CA ALA A 102 3.76 -15.77 16.42
C ALA A 102 2.98 -17.09 16.49
N PRO A 103 2.18 -17.44 15.47
CA PRO A 103 1.50 -18.73 15.42
C PRO A 103 2.49 -19.88 15.21
N ALA A 104 2.06 -21.10 15.47
CA ALA A 104 2.82 -22.30 15.16
C ALA A 104 2.29 -22.94 13.87
N PRO A 105 3.12 -23.24 12.85
CA PRO A 105 4.57 -22.89 12.77
C PRO A 105 4.79 -21.38 12.64
N VAL A 106 5.94 -20.91 13.11
CA VAL A 106 6.34 -19.49 12.97
C VAL A 106 6.49 -19.16 11.49
N PRO A 107 5.80 -18.11 10.99
CA PRO A 107 5.94 -17.71 9.59
C PRO A 107 7.32 -17.11 9.32
N SER A 108 7.80 -17.26 8.09
CA SER A 108 9.09 -16.65 7.67
C SER A 108 9.03 -15.13 7.57
N ASN A 109 7.87 -14.57 7.26
CA ASN A 109 7.62 -13.13 7.30
C ASN A 109 6.85 -12.79 8.58
N LEU A 110 7.49 -12.03 9.47
CA LEU A 110 6.88 -11.59 10.72
C LEU A 110 6.09 -10.28 10.58
N LEU A 111 6.20 -9.56 9.46
CA LEU A 111 5.32 -8.45 9.11
C LEU A 111 3.96 -9.00 8.70
N ALA A 112 3.07 -9.16 9.68
CA ALA A 112 1.83 -9.92 9.53
C ALA A 112 0.75 -9.19 8.74
N GLU A 113 0.67 -7.86 8.87
CA GLU A 113 -0.38 -7.05 8.24
C GLU A 113 0.04 -5.58 8.14
N ILE A 114 -0.28 -4.95 7.01
CA ILE A 114 -0.20 -3.51 6.83
C ILE A 114 -1.62 -2.96 6.65
N THR A 115 -1.99 -1.99 7.47
CA THR A 115 -3.33 -1.39 7.44
C THR A 115 -3.27 0.03 6.91
N PHE A 116 -4.07 0.32 5.89
CA PHE A 116 -4.23 1.67 5.33
C PHE A 116 -5.53 2.31 5.79
N SER A 117 -5.52 3.63 5.88
CA SER A 117 -6.73 4.43 6.09
C SER A 117 -7.41 4.76 4.77
N THR A 118 -8.75 4.69 4.75
CA THR A 118 -9.58 5.12 3.62
C THR A 118 -10.69 6.04 4.11
N ASN A 119 -11.13 6.95 3.25
CA ASN A 119 -12.23 7.85 3.59
C ASN A 119 -13.62 7.20 3.50
N ASP A 120 -13.76 6.11 2.72
CA ASP A 120 -15.04 5.40 2.53
C ASP A 120 -14.84 3.89 2.31
N LEU A 121 -14.99 3.14 3.39
CA LEU A 121 -14.84 1.68 3.38
C LEU A 121 -15.92 0.99 2.54
N SER A 122 -17.16 1.51 2.55
CA SER A 122 -18.26 0.96 1.76
C SER A 122 -18.06 1.16 0.25
N ALA A 123 -17.55 2.33 -0.15
CA ALA A 123 -17.18 2.57 -1.54
C ALA A 123 -16.00 1.69 -1.95
N LEU A 124 -15.02 1.44 -1.07
CA LEU A 124 -13.90 0.55 -1.35
C LEU A 124 -14.36 -0.89 -1.58
N LYS A 125 -15.33 -1.39 -0.79
CA LYS A 125 -15.95 -2.71 -1.02
C LYS A 125 -16.57 -2.80 -2.42
N ARG A 126 -17.33 -1.78 -2.83
CA ARG A 126 -17.94 -1.75 -4.18
C ARG A 126 -16.88 -1.71 -5.27
N TYR A 127 -15.84 -0.91 -5.06
CA TYR A 127 -14.72 -0.80 -5.98
C TYR A 127 -13.99 -2.15 -6.15
N PHE A 128 -13.67 -2.85 -5.07
CA PHE A 128 -13.04 -4.17 -5.11
C PHE A 128 -13.90 -5.21 -5.83
N LYS A 129 -15.22 -5.24 -5.56
CA LYS A 129 -16.15 -6.13 -6.28
C LYS A 129 -16.12 -5.87 -7.79
N THR A 130 -16.14 -4.60 -8.22
CA THR A 130 -16.12 -4.24 -9.64
C THR A 130 -14.80 -4.60 -10.32
N ASN A 131 -13.69 -4.54 -9.58
CA ASN A 131 -12.36 -4.87 -10.09
C ASN A 131 -11.95 -6.34 -9.84
N ASN A 132 -12.89 -7.20 -9.41
CA ASN A 132 -12.67 -8.62 -9.11
C ASN A 132 -11.55 -8.86 -8.08
N VAL A 133 -11.39 -7.96 -7.12
CA VAL A 133 -10.49 -8.13 -5.99
C VAL A 133 -11.22 -8.91 -4.89
N ASN A 134 -10.68 -10.06 -4.53
CA ASN A 134 -11.20 -10.83 -3.41
C ASN A 134 -10.83 -10.16 -2.09
N PHE A 135 -11.78 -10.04 -1.18
CA PHE A 135 -11.55 -9.47 0.15
C PHE A 135 -12.38 -10.18 1.21
N THR A 136 -11.94 -10.06 2.45
CA THR A 136 -12.67 -10.48 3.63
C THR A 136 -13.11 -9.27 4.44
N GLU A 137 -14.25 -9.38 5.11
CA GLU A 137 -14.78 -8.35 6.01
C GLU A 137 -14.77 -8.90 7.43
N HIS A 138 -14.25 -8.14 8.35
CA HIS A 138 -14.29 -8.48 9.77
C HIS A 138 -14.33 -7.22 10.62
N LYS A 139 -14.56 -7.41 11.91
CA LYS A 139 -14.38 -6.36 12.90
C LYS A 139 -13.19 -6.73 13.77
N ASP A 140 -12.37 -5.75 14.08
CA ASP A 140 -11.31 -5.93 15.04
C ASP A 140 -11.89 -6.05 16.49
N GLN A 141 -11.02 -6.21 17.44
CA GLN A 141 -11.40 -6.36 18.86
C GLN A 141 -12.09 -5.11 19.43
N ASN A 142 -11.97 -3.95 18.79
CA ASN A 142 -12.67 -2.70 19.12
C ASN A 142 -13.99 -2.54 18.35
N SER A 143 -14.45 -3.56 17.64
CA SER A 143 -15.62 -3.50 16.75
C SER A 143 -15.45 -2.54 15.54
N GLN A 144 -14.22 -2.11 15.24
CA GLN A 144 -13.91 -1.33 14.06
C GLN A 144 -14.01 -2.21 12.82
N GLU A 145 -14.76 -1.77 11.81
CA GLU A 145 -14.86 -2.48 10.53
C GLU A 145 -13.53 -2.43 9.78
N ARG A 146 -13.15 -3.58 9.23
CA ARG A 146 -11.93 -3.80 8.47
C ARG A 146 -12.22 -4.61 7.22
N ILE A 147 -11.57 -4.27 6.13
CA ILE A 147 -11.51 -5.06 4.90
C ILE A 147 -10.07 -5.52 4.73
N SER A 148 -9.85 -6.80 4.48
CA SER A 148 -8.53 -7.35 4.21
C SER A 148 -8.49 -8.04 2.86
N VAL A 149 -7.41 -7.83 2.14
CA VAL A 149 -7.06 -8.45 0.87
C VAL A 149 -5.70 -9.10 0.98
N LEU A 150 -5.44 -10.12 0.19
CA LEU A 150 -4.09 -10.60 -0.03
C LEU A 150 -3.56 -9.95 -1.32
N ASP A 151 -2.36 -9.43 -1.26
CA ASP A 151 -1.66 -9.02 -2.47
C ASP A 151 -1.22 -10.25 -3.28
N PRO A 152 -0.65 -10.10 -4.48
CA PRO A 152 -0.23 -11.23 -5.30
C PRO A 152 0.77 -12.19 -4.64
N GLU A 153 1.59 -11.71 -3.70
CA GLU A 153 2.56 -12.55 -2.97
C GLU A 153 2.06 -13.04 -1.61
N GLY A 154 0.82 -12.69 -1.26
CA GLY A 154 0.13 -13.18 -0.05
C GLY A 154 0.34 -12.32 1.19
N HIS A 155 0.85 -11.09 1.07
CA HIS A 155 0.87 -10.16 2.19
C HIS A 155 -0.55 -9.70 2.52
N THR A 156 -0.87 -9.61 3.80
CA THR A 156 -2.18 -9.13 4.24
C THR A 156 -2.21 -7.60 4.27
N ILE A 157 -3.05 -7.04 3.40
CA ILE A 157 -3.28 -5.60 3.30
C ILE A 157 -4.69 -5.30 3.76
N SER A 158 -4.82 -4.47 4.76
CA SER A 158 -6.11 -4.12 5.34
C SER A 158 -6.45 -2.65 5.15
N PHE A 159 -7.73 -2.36 5.22
CA PHE A 159 -8.26 -1.00 5.11
C PHE A 159 -9.25 -0.75 6.22
N ILE A 160 -9.14 0.42 6.85
CA ILE A 160 -10.06 0.91 7.86
C ILE A 160 -10.49 2.35 7.56
N LYS A 161 -11.63 2.76 8.09
CA LYS A 161 -11.95 4.16 8.19
C LYS A 161 -11.41 4.66 9.53
N PRO A 162 -10.53 5.69 9.58
CA PRO A 162 -9.97 6.19 10.83
C PRO A 162 -11.09 6.62 11.79
N THR A 163 -10.94 6.25 13.05
CA THR A 163 -11.75 6.80 14.16
C THR A 163 -10.86 7.82 14.89
N LYS A 164 -11.43 8.98 15.24
CA LYS A 164 -10.69 10.08 15.91
C LYS A 164 -10.31 9.79 17.36
N ASP A 165 -10.41 8.53 17.80
CA ASP A 165 -10.35 8.18 19.22
C ASP A 165 -8.94 7.94 19.77
N LEU A 166 -7.92 7.88 18.91
CA LEU A 166 -6.54 7.81 19.36
C LEU A 166 -5.99 9.25 19.41
N GLN A 167 -6.08 9.89 20.57
CA GLN A 167 -5.39 11.16 20.79
C GLN A 167 -3.88 10.88 20.81
N SER A 168 -3.24 11.14 19.70
CA SER A 168 -1.79 11.09 19.54
C SER A 168 -1.16 12.09 20.50
N ILE A 169 -0.43 11.59 21.49
CA ILE A 169 0.42 12.42 22.36
C ILE A 169 1.67 12.76 21.53
N SER A 170 1.67 13.91 20.89
CA SER A 170 2.87 14.44 20.20
C SER A 170 3.99 14.75 21.21
N PRO A 171 5.28 14.47 20.91
CA PRO A 171 5.86 14.05 19.65
C PRO A 171 6.25 12.57 19.65
N VAL A 172 5.36 11.72 19.19
CA VAL A 172 5.62 10.29 19.01
C VAL A 172 5.94 10.07 17.54
N PRO A 173 6.96 9.25 17.18
CA PRO A 173 7.24 8.94 15.79
C PRO A 173 6.02 8.25 15.16
N ARG A 174 5.87 8.40 13.83
CA ARG A 174 4.81 7.75 13.06
C ARG A 174 5.39 6.82 12.01
N ILE A 175 4.66 5.77 11.65
CA ILE A 175 5.04 4.90 10.54
C ILE A 175 4.91 5.70 9.25
N ILE A 176 5.99 5.80 8.49
CA ILE A 176 6.01 6.46 7.18
C ILE A 176 6.14 5.47 6.03
N HIS A 177 6.71 4.30 6.28
CA HIS A 177 6.66 3.18 5.36
C HIS A 177 6.69 1.82 6.04
N ALA A 178 6.30 0.81 5.29
CA ALA A 178 6.54 -0.59 5.59
C ALA A 178 7.20 -1.23 4.36
N GLY A 179 8.29 -1.96 4.57
CA GLY A 179 9.01 -2.66 3.52
C GLY A 179 8.77 -4.16 3.57
N PHE A 180 8.70 -4.80 2.42
CA PHE A 180 8.57 -6.26 2.32
C PHE A 180 9.22 -6.80 1.03
N ILE A 181 9.60 -8.07 1.08
CA ILE A 181 10.21 -8.74 -0.06
C ILE A 181 9.20 -8.87 -1.20
N VAL A 182 9.61 -8.47 -2.40
CA VAL A 182 8.83 -8.64 -3.64
C VAL A 182 9.64 -9.46 -4.64
N ARG A 183 9.04 -10.52 -5.16
CA ARG A 183 9.65 -11.45 -6.12
C ARG A 183 9.08 -11.28 -7.52
N ASP A 184 7.75 -11.09 -7.64
CA ASP A 184 7.09 -10.75 -8.91
C ASP A 184 6.62 -9.29 -8.91
N ARG A 185 7.58 -8.39 -9.14
CA ARG A 185 7.28 -6.95 -9.23
C ARG A 185 6.15 -6.63 -10.21
N ALA A 186 6.04 -7.37 -11.32
CA ALA A 186 5.02 -7.08 -12.31
C ALA A 186 3.60 -7.42 -11.79
N ALA A 187 3.47 -8.47 -11.00
CA ALA A 187 2.21 -8.80 -10.34
C ALA A 187 1.86 -7.75 -9.26
N GLU A 188 2.84 -7.36 -8.43
CA GLU A 188 2.66 -6.34 -7.39
C GLU A 188 2.33 -4.96 -7.99
N ASP A 189 3.02 -4.55 -9.06
CA ASP A 189 2.71 -3.30 -9.77
C ASP A 189 1.27 -3.30 -10.29
N ARG A 190 0.77 -4.40 -10.86
CA ARG A 190 -0.64 -4.48 -11.29
C ARG A 190 -1.61 -4.28 -10.12
N PHE A 191 -1.31 -4.86 -8.96
CA PHE A 191 -2.16 -4.72 -7.79
C PHE A 191 -2.06 -3.31 -7.18
N TYR A 192 -0.86 -2.87 -6.84
CA TYR A 192 -0.69 -1.59 -6.15
C TYR A 192 -0.88 -0.38 -7.06
N LYS A 193 -0.39 -0.42 -8.31
CA LYS A 193 -0.52 0.73 -9.24
C LYS A 193 -1.87 0.73 -9.96
N ASP A 194 -2.22 -0.38 -10.63
CA ASP A 194 -3.37 -0.36 -11.54
C ASP A 194 -4.69 -0.48 -10.77
N VAL A 195 -4.72 -1.23 -9.65
CA VAL A 195 -5.93 -1.39 -8.84
C VAL A 195 -5.99 -0.34 -7.73
N LEU A 196 -4.95 -0.23 -6.88
CA LEU A 196 -4.98 0.65 -5.72
C LEU A 196 -4.54 2.09 -6.02
N GLY A 197 -3.92 2.35 -7.17
CA GLY A 197 -3.53 3.68 -7.63
C GLY A 197 -2.26 4.23 -6.98
N PHE A 198 -1.46 3.38 -6.35
CA PHE A 198 -0.13 3.77 -5.84
C PHE A 198 0.78 4.19 -7.00
N HIS A 199 1.81 4.95 -6.71
CA HIS A 199 2.80 5.35 -7.72
C HIS A 199 4.22 5.24 -7.16
N VAL A 200 5.18 5.08 -8.06
CA VAL A 200 6.58 5.06 -7.65
C VAL A 200 6.97 6.45 -7.14
N TYR A 201 7.36 6.53 -5.88
CA TYR A 201 7.80 7.75 -5.21
C TYR A 201 9.31 7.98 -5.38
N TRP A 202 10.08 6.91 -5.18
CA TRP A 202 11.51 6.85 -5.39
C TRP A 202 11.92 5.41 -5.70
N HIS A 203 13.03 5.22 -6.37
CA HIS A 203 13.66 3.92 -6.52
C HIS A 203 15.18 4.03 -6.55
N GLY A 204 15.84 3.00 -6.06
CA GLY A 204 17.30 2.93 -6.05
C GLY A 204 17.83 1.54 -5.73
N GLY A 205 19.12 1.45 -5.52
CA GLY A 205 19.80 0.20 -5.21
C GLY A 205 21.16 0.44 -4.58
N MET A 206 21.86 -0.63 -4.26
CA MET A 206 23.22 -0.55 -3.73
C MET A 206 24.20 0.06 -4.73
N LYS A 207 23.92 -0.07 -6.04
CA LYS A 207 24.64 0.57 -7.14
C LYS A 207 23.69 1.49 -7.89
N ASP A 208 24.24 2.49 -8.60
CA ASP A 208 23.45 3.50 -9.29
C ASP A 208 22.63 2.95 -10.48
N ASP A 209 23.10 1.86 -11.08
CA ASP A 209 22.48 1.16 -12.21
C ASP A 209 21.60 -0.04 -11.78
N GLU A 210 21.40 -0.24 -10.47
CA GLU A 210 20.60 -1.33 -9.91
C GLU A 210 19.36 -0.79 -9.22
N THR A 211 18.22 -1.48 -9.38
CA THR A 211 17.01 -1.21 -8.62
C THR A 211 16.76 -2.36 -7.65
N SER A 212 17.05 -2.13 -6.38
CA SER A 212 16.82 -3.08 -5.30
C SER A 212 15.70 -2.63 -4.36
N TRP A 213 15.34 -1.34 -4.39
CA TRP A 213 14.29 -0.71 -3.60
C TRP A 213 13.36 0.11 -4.48
N VAL A 214 12.06 0.00 -4.23
CA VAL A 214 11.05 0.82 -4.92
C VAL A 214 10.02 1.28 -3.91
N ASP A 215 9.96 2.57 -3.70
CA ASP A 215 9.00 3.22 -2.82
C ASP A 215 7.68 3.44 -3.57
N MET A 216 6.64 2.73 -3.16
CA MET A 216 5.30 2.80 -3.73
C MET A 216 4.42 3.66 -2.84
N GLN A 217 4.29 4.94 -3.19
CA GLN A 217 3.54 5.92 -2.40
C GLN A 217 2.04 5.72 -2.55
N VAL A 218 1.31 5.88 -1.45
CA VAL A 218 -0.16 5.88 -1.48
C VAL A 218 -0.69 7.01 -2.37
N PRO A 219 -1.83 6.79 -3.04
CA PRO A 219 -2.30 7.76 -4.05
C PRO A 219 -2.81 9.09 -3.49
N ASP A 220 -3.22 9.13 -2.22
CA ASP A 220 -3.89 10.30 -1.65
C ASP A 220 -3.20 10.79 -0.34
N GLY A 221 -1.93 10.44 -0.17
CA GLY A 221 -1.11 10.81 1.01
C GLY A 221 0.38 10.76 0.72
N ALA A 222 1.20 10.67 1.77
CA ALA A 222 2.65 10.72 1.64
C ALA A 222 3.39 9.48 2.15
N ASP A 223 2.71 8.51 2.75
CA ASP A 223 3.30 7.25 3.21
C ASP A 223 3.50 6.30 2.03
N TRP A 224 4.39 5.31 2.17
CA TRP A 224 4.66 4.38 1.08
C TRP A 224 4.90 2.94 1.56
N LEU A 225 4.84 2.01 0.63
CA LEU A 225 5.37 0.66 0.76
C LEU A 225 6.74 0.61 0.09
N GLU A 226 7.71 -0.07 0.69
CA GLU A 226 9.01 -0.29 0.06
C GLU A 226 9.10 -1.73 -0.46
N TYR A 227 9.19 -1.90 -1.77
CA TYR A 227 9.51 -3.19 -2.37
C TYR A 227 10.99 -3.49 -2.19
N MET A 228 11.29 -4.59 -1.50
CA MET A 228 12.64 -5.13 -1.35
C MET A 228 12.87 -6.16 -2.45
N LEU A 229 13.54 -5.74 -3.52
CA LEU A 229 13.81 -6.57 -4.71
C LEU A 229 15.16 -7.31 -4.60
N ASN A 230 15.38 -8.26 -5.49
CA ASN A 230 16.65 -8.99 -5.66
C ASN A 230 17.10 -9.76 -4.40
N VAL A 231 16.18 -10.04 -3.50
CA VAL A 231 16.46 -10.85 -2.31
C VAL A 231 16.60 -12.33 -2.72
N SER A 232 17.58 -13.03 -2.16
CA SER A 232 17.79 -14.47 -2.40
C SER A 232 16.48 -15.26 -2.25
N PRO A 233 16.24 -16.30 -3.08
CA PRO A 233 15.07 -17.16 -2.92
C PRO A 233 15.00 -17.89 -1.57
N GLN A 234 16.13 -18.05 -0.91
CA GLN A 234 16.28 -18.68 0.40
C GLN A 234 17.10 -17.76 1.32
N PRO A 235 16.50 -16.64 1.78
CA PRO A 235 17.17 -15.73 2.69
C PRO A 235 17.29 -16.37 4.08
N ASP A 236 18.32 -16.01 4.82
CA ASP A 236 18.42 -16.38 6.23
C ASP A 236 17.43 -15.57 7.09
N HIS A 237 17.33 -15.92 8.37
CA HIS A 237 16.40 -15.28 9.31
C HIS A 237 16.65 -13.77 9.45
N HIS A 238 17.91 -13.38 9.59
CA HIS A 238 18.29 -11.97 9.68
C HIS A 238 17.89 -11.19 8.43
N THR A 239 18.20 -11.70 7.24
CA THR A 239 17.79 -11.09 5.97
C THR A 239 16.26 -10.95 5.87
N LEU A 240 15.51 -11.96 6.33
CA LEU A 240 14.03 -11.88 6.35
C LEU A 240 13.54 -10.73 7.22
N GLY A 241 14.09 -10.58 8.42
CA GLY A 241 13.73 -9.50 9.34
C GLY A 241 14.13 -8.11 8.82
N VAL A 242 15.33 -8.00 8.23
CA VAL A 242 15.80 -6.74 7.63
C VAL A 242 14.94 -6.29 6.46
N MET A 243 14.50 -7.22 5.62
CA MET A 243 13.75 -6.91 4.39
C MET A 243 12.25 -6.77 4.63
N ASN A 244 11.70 -7.33 5.73
CA ASN A 244 10.30 -7.15 6.11
C ASN A 244 10.25 -6.26 7.36
N HIS A 245 10.06 -4.96 7.17
CA HIS A 245 10.35 -3.95 8.19
C HIS A 245 9.34 -2.81 8.22
N ILE A 246 9.49 -1.95 9.22
CA ILE A 246 8.77 -0.68 9.31
C ILE A 246 9.75 0.48 9.47
N ALA A 247 9.36 1.66 9.00
CA ALA A 247 10.10 2.89 9.26
C ALA A 247 9.26 3.91 10.04
N LEU A 248 9.88 4.44 11.07
CA LEU A 248 9.35 5.45 11.95
C LEU A 248 9.92 6.82 11.56
N GLY A 249 9.06 7.71 11.06
CA GLY A 249 9.44 9.07 10.69
C GLY A 249 9.77 9.93 11.89
N VAL A 250 10.89 10.63 11.82
CA VAL A 250 11.34 11.60 12.83
C VAL A 250 11.77 12.90 12.17
N SER A 251 11.75 14.00 12.93
CA SER A 251 12.18 15.30 12.42
C SER A 251 13.69 15.52 12.50
N ASP A 252 14.38 14.80 13.39
CA ASP A 252 15.80 14.95 13.66
C ASP A 252 16.34 13.59 14.18
N ILE A 253 17.17 12.94 13.37
CA ILE A 253 17.69 11.61 13.67
C ILE A 253 18.68 11.62 14.86
N GLN A 254 19.41 12.71 15.04
CA GLN A 254 20.36 12.86 16.15
C GLN A 254 19.63 13.02 17.49
N ALA A 255 18.50 13.75 17.49
CA ALA A 255 17.65 13.87 18.66
C ALA A 255 16.97 12.52 18.97
N ALA A 256 16.53 11.79 17.95
CA ALA A 256 15.95 10.46 18.10
C ALA A 256 17.00 9.49 18.71
N GLN A 257 18.23 9.43 18.18
CA GLN A 257 19.31 8.61 18.74
C GLN A 257 19.57 8.94 20.21
N LYS A 258 19.67 10.22 20.54
CA LYS A 258 19.87 10.66 21.93
C LYS A 258 18.76 10.15 22.86
N GLN A 259 17.52 10.19 22.40
CA GLN A 259 16.39 9.71 23.19
C GLN A 259 16.43 8.18 23.34
N LEU A 260 16.77 7.45 22.29
CA LEU A 260 16.95 5.99 22.32
C LEU A 260 18.05 5.58 23.34
N LEU A 261 19.21 6.24 23.31
CA LEU A 261 20.30 6.01 24.27
C LEU A 261 19.83 6.28 25.72
N LYS A 262 19.10 7.38 25.94
CA LYS A 262 18.52 7.70 27.25
C LYS A 262 17.54 6.64 27.73
N ASN A 263 16.79 6.01 26.81
CA ASN A 263 15.86 4.93 27.10
C ASN A 263 16.55 3.57 27.30
N GLY A 264 17.87 3.50 27.16
CA GLY A 264 18.66 2.28 27.38
C GLY A 264 18.93 1.46 26.12
N TRP A 265 18.67 2.01 24.90
CA TRP A 265 19.10 1.38 23.66
C TRP A 265 20.62 1.25 23.63
N LYS A 266 21.10 0.09 23.20
CA LYS A 266 22.51 -0.16 22.96
C LYS A 266 22.75 -0.11 21.45
N PRO A 267 23.57 0.84 20.96
CA PRO A 267 23.75 1.02 19.54
C PRO A 267 24.41 -0.19 18.89
N GLY A 268 23.80 -0.67 17.82
CA GLY A 268 24.39 -1.62 16.87
C GLY A 268 24.85 -0.91 15.60
N GLU A 269 24.25 0.24 15.30
CA GLU A 269 24.58 1.11 14.16
C GLU A 269 24.59 2.58 14.59
N GLU A 270 25.22 3.42 13.77
CA GLU A 270 25.18 4.88 13.89
C GLU A 270 24.28 5.47 12.81
N PRO A 271 23.70 6.66 13.05
CA PRO A 271 22.96 7.36 12.02
C PRO A 271 23.80 7.58 10.75
N LYS A 272 23.19 7.34 9.61
CA LYS A 272 23.83 7.51 8.28
C LYS A 272 22.84 8.09 7.30
N ILE A 273 23.31 8.73 6.23
CA ILE A 273 22.45 9.14 5.12
C ILE A 273 22.30 7.95 4.17
N GLY A 274 21.06 7.58 3.89
CA GLY A 274 20.69 6.55 2.93
C GLY A 274 20.90 6.99 1.48
N ARG A 275 20.75 6.04 0.57
CA ARG A 275 20.83 6.30 -0.88
C ARG A 275 19.71 7.22 -1.37
N ASP A 276 18.60 7.27 -0.64
CA ASP A 276 17.46 8.17 -0.81
C ASP A 276 17.73 9.60 -0.32
N GLY A 277 18.89 9.88 0.24
CA GLY A 277 19.32 11.19 0.75
C GLY A 277 18.79 11.54 2.13
N LYS A 278 18.07 10.65 2.81
CA LYS A 278 17.53 10.87 4.15
C LYS A 278 18.45 10.30 5.23
N TRP A 279 18.46 10.93 6.40
CA TRP A 279 19.08 10.35 7.58
C TRP A 279 18.30 9.14 8.07
N GLN A 280 18.99 8.07 8.40
CA GLN A 280 18.47 6.78 8.81
C GLN A 280 19.24 6.20 9.99
N LEU A 281 18.53 5.44 10.84
CA LEU A 281 19.11 4.66 11.93
C LEU A 281 18.31 3.36 12.08
N ASN A 282 18.97 2.21 11.96
CA ASN A 282 18.32 0.92 12.10
C ASN A 282 18.43 0.37 13.52
N LEU A 283 17.30 -0.12 14.01
CA LEU A 283 17.18 -0.94 15.21
C LEU A 283 16.64 -2.31 14.81
N TYR A 284 16.95 -3.31 15.58
CA TYR A 284 16.47 -4.68 15.35
C TYR A 284 15.78 -5.17 16.61
N ASP A 285 14.59 -5.70 16.46
CA ASP A 285 13.83 -6.29 17.54
C ASP A 285 14.42 -7.67 17.92
N PRO A 286 13.90 -8.38 18.93
CA PRO A 286 14.41 -9.70 19.33
C PRO A 286 14.33 -10.79 18.26
N ASP A 287 13.48 -10.59 17.24
CA ASP A 287 13.31 -11.49 16.10
C ASP A 287 14.04 -10.99 14.83
N ASP A 288 15.01 -10.07 14.97
CA ASP A 288 15.74 -9.41 13.89
C ASP A 288 14.86 -8.54 12.95
N THR A 289 13.60 -8.26 13.30
CA THR A 289 12.79 -7.35 12.50
C THR A 289 13.34 -5.93 12.58
N ARG A 290 13.67 -5.35 11.44
CA ARG A 290 14.20 -3.99 11.37
C ARG A 290 13.11 -2.97 11.69
N VAL A 291 13.42 -2.08 12.62
CA VAL A 291 12.68 -0.84 12.88
C VAL A 291 13.59 0.32 12.53
N GLU A 292 13.34 0.93 11.40
CA GLU A 292 14.13 2.03 10.88
C GLU A 292 13.60 3.36 11.44
N PHE A 293 14.48 4.21 11.95
CA PHE A 293 14.18 5.61 12.17
C PHE A 293 14.68 6.39 10.95
N MET A 294 13.81 7.21 10.37
CA MET A 294 14.11 7.93 9.13
C MET A 294 13.62 9.37 9.22
N GLU A 295 14.42 10.33 8.78
CA GLU A 295 13.94 11.70 8.66
C GLU A 295 12.89 11.83 7.54
N PHE A 296 11.90 12.70 7.76
CA PHE A 296 10.79 12.87 6.83
C PHE A 296 11.23 13.35 5.44
N LYS A 297 12.34 14.09 5.36
CA LYS A 297 12.81 14.73 4.12
C LYS A 297 14.27 14.42 3.88
N PRO A 298 14.71 14.34 2.63
CA PRO A 298 16.11 14.20 2.31
C PRO A 298 16.88 15.48 2.69
N THR A 299 18.10 15.31 3.21
CA THR A 299 19.07 16.38 3.49
C THR A 299 20.15 16.44 2.42
N GLU A 300 20.28 15.37 1.65
CA GLU A 300 21.17 15.28 0.49
C GLU A 300 20.38 14.88 -0.76
N LYS A 301 21.00 15.07 -1.92
CA LYS A 301 20.39 14.64 -3.18
C LYS A 301 20.29 13.10 -3.19
N ALA A 302 19.07 12.59 -3.39
CA ALA A 302 18.86 11.15 -3.60
C ALA A 302 19.63 10.65 -4.83
N CYS A 303 20.16 9.42 -4.76
CA CYS A 303 20.69 8.76 -5.94
C CYS A 303 19.56 8.17 -6.79
N CYS A 304 19.93 7.72 -7.95
CA CYS A 304 19.22 6.74 -8.77
C CYS A 304 17.93 7.25 -9.41
N SER A 305 17.04 7.94 -8.69
CA SER A 305 15.86 8.60 -9.23
C SER A 305 15.51 9.88 -8.44
N ASP A 306 14.76 10.76 -9.07
CA ASP A 306 14.16 11.88 -8.38
C ASP A 306 12.89 11.44 -7.64
N TYR A 307 12.54 12.15 -6.58
CA TYR A 307 11.26 11.98 -5.90
C TYR A 307 10.10 12.51 -6.76
N THR A 308 9.01 11.77 -6.86
CA THR A 308 7.85 12.11 -7.71
C THR A 308 6.64 12.59 -6.94
N GLY A 309 6.67 12.57 -5.61
CA GLY A 309 5.54 12.91 -4.74
C GLY A 309 5.95 13.70 -3.51
N PRO A 310 4.97 14.06 -2.65
CA PRO A 310 5.22 14.78 -1.42
C PRO A 310 6.00 13.93 -0.41
N HIS A 311 6.88 14.58 0.35
CA HIS A 311 7.51 13.93 1.49
C HIS A 311 6.51 13.82 2.66
N PRO A 312 6.59 12.75 3.47
CA PRO A 312 5.81 12.65 4.70
C PRO A 312 6.18 13.76 5.68
N GLY A 313 5.36 13.93 6.68
CA GLY A 313 5.56 14.86 7.77
C GLY A 313 5.15 14.25 9.11
N PRO A 314 5.29 14.99 10.22
CA PRO A 314 4.88 14.52 11.54
C PRO A 314 3.36 14.28 11.66
N ASN A 315 2.58 14.91 10.81
CA ASN A 315 1.16 14.70 10.68
C ASN A 315 0.88 14.11 9.29
N PRO A 316 -0.04 13.14 9.18
CA PRO A 316 -0.40 12.52 7.90
C PRO A 316 -1.08 13.50 6.94
#